data_30e692d04ca7b04ff23c0f846a42de5f
#
_entry.id   30e692d04ca7b04ff23c0f846a42de5f
#
_cell.length_a   1.000
_cell.length_b   1.000
_cell.length_c   1.000
_cell.angle_alpha   90.00
_cell.angle_beta   90.00
_cell.angle_gamma   90.00
#
_symmetry.space_group_name_H-M   'P 1'
#
loop_
_entity.id
_entity.type
_entity.pdbx_description
1 polymer ?
#
loop_
_entity_poly.entity_id
_entity_poly.type
_entity_poly.pdbx_seq_one_letter_code
_entity_poly.pdbx_strand_id
1 'polypeptide(L)'
;MRVAILVLLMVSFSPAGHALGGEDPEEIPTVVLEDILGTYSRSVQIAFERVSDIDSYEEAELALVDSWLVVTGIPIEEHRWTAAEPEDSEPVEHLRGSYIWTFEDSTKGLEQLRSSFLKGEIESFSPLLDRSVSTRFEPNDPFYDDQWHLNNTGQTSGTSGEDANVTAVWNSYNGSGVVISVIDDGVEHSHPDLTTNYLSQHSYDWCGDDPDPDPNSWDGHGTAVAGVAAGTGNNSIGVTGAAFGADIAGHRLIACGFTDSTAADALSYDNGDIDIYSNSWGPFDDGNRLEGPGPITVAAIEDSIYNGRSGLGNIYTWAAGNGLEANDNSNYDGYASLRYAIAVAAITHYGDQSWYSEPGANILVTAHSNGGTPDYEGITTTDITGTGGYSGGDVTHDFGGTSSATPLVSGVIALILESNPDLTWRDVQNILVHSSRKNDANDSSWSVNGGGLTVSHKYGFGAVDAGAA
;
A
#
# COMPACT_ATOMS: atom_id res chain seq x y z
N MET A 1 9.45 18.59 9.33
CA MET A 1 10.06 17.37 9.84
C MET A 1 11.12 17.61 10.90
N ARG A 2 12.18 18.41 10.66
CA ARG A 2 13.21 18.73 11.71
C ARG A 2 12.66 19.37 13.00
N VAL A 3 11.65 20.25 12.91
CA VAL A 3 11.06 20.92 14.08
C VAL A 3 10.21 19.97 14.94
N ALA A 4 9.50 19.01 14.32
CA ALA A 4 8.68 18.03 15.04
C ALA A 4 9.53 16.99 15.80
N ILE A 5 10.65 16.56 15.24
CA ILE A 5 11.60 15.64 15.89
C ILE A 5 12.20 16.33 17.14
N LEU A 6 12.45 17.63 17.07
CA LEU A 6 13.01 18.41 18.19
C LEU A 6 12.04 18.53 19.36
N VAL A 7 10.75 18.77 19.10
CA VAL A 7 9.72 18.89 20.15
C VAL A 7 9.53 17.56 20.89
N LEU A 8 9.64 16.42 20.21
CA LEU A 8 9.52 15.09 20.84
C LEU A 8 10.75 14.74 21.69
N LEU A 9 11.97 15.09 21.25
CA LEU A 9 13.19 14.90 22.06
C LEU A 9 13.16 15.71 23.38
N MET A 10 12.54 16.88 23.37
CA MET A 10 12.39 17.69 24.60
C MET A 10 11.35 17.15 25.59
N VAL A 11 10.34 16.40 25.11
CA VAL A 11 9.27 15.84 25.97
C VAL A 11 9.68 14.52 26.63
N SER A 12 10.63 13.78 26.03
CA SER A 12 11.09 12.50 26.57
C SER A 12 12.08 12.61 27.75
N PHE A 13 12.61 13.78 28.02
CA PHE A 13 13.58 14.02 29.09
C PHE A 13 13.07 15.05 30.11
N SER A 14 12.20 14.61 31.03
CA SER A 14 11.97 15.29 32.29
C SER A 14 12.68 14.51 33.39
N PRO A 15 13.87 14.89 33.82
CA PRO A 15 14.45 14.34 35.02
C PRO A 15 13.76 14.97 36.25
N ALA A 16 13.40 14.14 37.19
CA ALA A 16 12.89 14.56 38.46
C ALA A 16 13.90 15.49 39.19
N GLY A 17 13.50 16.73 39.41
CA GLY A 17 13.93 17.59 40.50
C GLY A 17 15.27 18.27 40.40
N HIS A 18 15.22 19.56 40.02
CA HIS A 18 15.84 20.59 40.85
C HIS A 18 15.13 21.93 40.58
N ALA A 19 14.56 22.50 41.64
CA ALA A 19 13.92 23.81 41.63
C ALA A 19 14.98 24.90 41.54
N LEU A 20 14.91 25.70 40.49
CA LEU A 20 15.41 27.07 40.49
C LEU A 20 14.28 27.98 40.03
N GLY A 21 13.90 28.92 40.89
CA GLY A 21 12.81 29.84 40.69
C GLY A 21 13.09 30.85 39.57
N GLY A 22 12.10 31.02 38.74
CA GLY A 22 12.03 32.04 37.70
C GLY A 22 10.93 31.67 36.71
N GLU A 23 9.83 32.41 36.72
CA GLU A 23 8.70 32.52 35.82
C GLU A 23 8.36 31.27 34.98
N ASP A 24 7.17 30.69 35.23
CA ASP A 24 6.61 29.54 34.53
C ASP A 24 6.77 29.68 33.01
N PRO A 25 7.39 28.71 32.30
CA PRO A 25 7.22 28.62 30.89
C PRO A 25 5.76 28.22 30.66
N GLU A 26 5.03 28.97 29.80
CA GLU A 26 3.68 28.65 29.38
C GLU A 26 3.61 27.15 29.03
N GLU A 27 2.81 26.38 29.78
CA GLU A 27 2.51 25.00 29.45
C GLU A 27 1.98 24.97 28.03
N ILE A 28 2.71 24.32 27.13
CA ILE A 28 2.16 23.98 25.81
C ILE A 28 0.99 23.04 26.07
N PRO A 29 -0.24 23.39 25.68
CA PRO A 29 -1.40 22.58 26.00
C PRO A 29 -1.21 21.13 25.49
N THR A 30 -1.41 20.14 26.33
CA THR A 30 -1.31 18.71 26.02
C THR A 30 -2.13 18.32 24.78
N VAL A 31 -3.23 19.03 24.54
CA VAL A 31 -4.11 18.91 23.36
C VAL A 31 -3.37 19.14 22.03
N VAL A 32 -2.43 20.09 21.99
CA VAL A 32 -1.64 20.37 20.76
C VAL A 32 -0.65 19.23 20.45
N LEU A 33 -0.17 18.55 21.48
CA LEU A 33 0.74 17.40 21.29
C LEU A 33 -0.02 16.15 20.82
N GLU A 34 -1.22 15.89 21.35
CA GLU A 34 -2.04 14.76 20.92
C GLU A 34 -2.56 14.95 19.49
N ASP A 35 -2.96 16.16 19.09
CA ASP A 35 -3.35 16.48 17.72
C ASP A 35 -2.17 16.37 16.73
N ILE A 36 -0.96 16.77 17.13
CA ILE A 36 0.24 16.63 16.30
C ILE A 36 0.63 15.16 16.18
N LEU A 37 0.55 14.37 17.25
CA LEU A 37 0.91 12.95 17.26
C LEU A 37 -0.14 12.07 16.55
N GLY A 38 -1.43 12.46 16.59
CA GLY A 38 -2.51 11.78 15.86
C GLY A 38 -2.42 11.93 14.34
N THR A 39 -1.72 12.95 13.86
CA THR A 39 -1.60 13.24 12.42
C THR A 39 -0.40 12.56 11.74
N TYR A 40 0.51 11.96 12.50
CA TYR A 40 1.68 11.29 11.94
C TYR A 40 1.43 9.79 11.74
N SER A 41 1.60 9.33 10.51
CA SER A 41 1.51 7.92 10.14
C SER A 41 2.51 7.05 10.94
N ARG A 42 2.19 5.77 11.07
CA ARG A 42 3.04 4.74 11.70
C ARG A 42 4.48 4.73 11.15
N SER A 43 4.66 5.09 9.88
CA SER A 43 5.97 5.22 9.25
C SER A 43 6.87 6.29 9.89
N VAL A 44 6.29 7.41 10.33
CA VAL A 44 7.04 8.44 11.07
C VAL A 44 7.37 7.93 12.48
N GLN A 45 6.47 7.20 13.10
CA GLN A 45 6.70 6.58 14.41
C GLN A 45 7.79 5.51 14.34
N ILE A 46 7.78 4.65 13.31
CA ILE A 46 8.83 3.66 13.06
C ILE A 46 10.18 4.33 12.73
N ALA A 47 10.19 5.39 11.92
CA ALA A 47 11.40 6.15 11.64
C ALA A 47 11.94 6.85 12.90
N PHE A 48 11.05 7.28 13.79
CA PHE A 48 11.41 7.89 15.07
C PHE A 48 11.97 6.85 16.05
N GLU A 49 11.36 5.69 16.17
CA GLU A 49 11.86 4.56 16.96
C GLU A 49 13.23 4.08 16.46
N ARG A 50 13.44 4.04 15.14
CA ARG A 50 14.76 3.70 14.54
C ARG A 50 15.85 4.76 14.78
N VAL A 51 15.51 6.02 14.88
CA VAL A 51 16.49 7.11 15.13
C VAL A 51 16.90 7.20 16.61
N SER A 52 16.07 6.74 17.53
CA SER A 52 16.39 6.72 18.96
C SER A 52 17.19 5.48 19.40
N ASP A 53 17.30 4.46 18.56
CA ASP A 53 17.95 3.20 18.88
C ASP A 53 19.17 2.96 17.97
N ILE A 54 20.35 3.35 18.48
CA ILE A 54 21.64 3.13 17.80
C ILE A 54 21.89 1.63 17.56
N ASP A 55 21.31 0.76 18.40
CA ASP A 55 21.39 -0.70 18.24
C ASP A 55 20.65 -1.21 16.99
N SER A 56 19.83 -0.37 16.31
CA SER A 56 19.16 -0.69 15.05
C SER A 56 20.03 -0.58 13.79
N TYR A 57 21.22 0.04 13.89
CA TYR A 57 22.16 0.15 12.78
C TYR A 57 23.24 -0.92 12.89
N GLU A 58 23.60 -1.53 11.76
CA GLU A 58 24.72 -2.44 11.72
C GLU A 58 26.03 -1.71 12.09
N GLU A 59 26.88 -2.35 12.88
CA GLU A 59 28.15 -1.77 13.35
C GLU A 59 29.07 -1.35 12.19
N ALA A 60 28.94 -2.03 11.06
CA ALA A 60 29.66 -1.72 9.82
C ALA A 60 29.15 -0.42 9.15
N GLU A 61 27.86 -0.11 9.25
CA GLU A 61 27.29 1.14 8.72
C GLU A 61 27.69 2.33 9.58
N LEU A 62 27.64 2.18 10.90
CA LEU A 62 28.05 3.22 11.84
C LEU A 62 29.55 3.54 11.76
N ALA A 63 30.38 2.56 11.40
CA ALA A 63 31.82 2.75 11.22
C ALA A 63 32.18 3.59 9.98
N LEU A 64 31.24 3.88 9.10
CA LEU A 64 31.42 4.74 7.92
C LEU A 64 30.95 6.18 8.13
N VAL A 65 30.33 6.47 9.28
CA VAL A 65 29.81 7.83 9.59
C VAL A 65 30.90 8.68 10.22
N ASP A 66 31.28 9.74 9.55
CA ASP A 66 32.28 10.70 10.02
C ASP A 66 31.69 11.87 10.83
N SER A 67 30.40 12.17 10.65
CA SER A 67 29.73 13.31 11.28
C SER A 67 28.52 12.88 12.10
N TRP A 68 28.41 13.43 13.32
CA TRP A 68 27.40 13.05 14.31
C TRP A 68 26.72 14.27 14.93
N LEU A 69 25.40 14.22 15.09
CA LEU A 69 24.68 15.14 15.97
C LEU A 69 24.85 14.67 17.40
N VAL A 70 25.45 15.54 18.26
CA VAL A 70 25.71 15.26 19.66
C VAL A 70 24.97 16.27 20.52
N VAL A 71 24.23 15.79 21.52
CA VAL A 71 23.55 16.63 22.51
C VAL A 71 24.31 16.53 23.82
N THR A 72 24.84 17.67 24.26
CA THR A 72 25.66 17.74 25.48
C THR A 72 24.89 18.18 26.73
N GLY A 73 23.65 18.68 26.56
CA GLY A 73 22.82 19.22 27.65
C GLY A 73 23.29 20.55 28.24
N ILE A 74 24.54 20.88 28.08
CA ILE A 74 25.16 22.12 28.54
C ILE A 74 25.99 22.74 27.42
N PRO A 75 26.28 24.09 27.47
CA PRO A 75 27.17 24.71 26.50
C PRO A 75 28.55 24.05 26.49
N ILE A 76 29.14 23.89 25.30
CA ILE A 76 30.40 23.15 25.14
C ILE A 76 31.56 23.78 25.91
N GLU A 77 31.54 25.10 26.08
CA GLU A 77 32.56 25.85 26.83
C GLU A 77 32.50 25.55 28.33
N GLU A 78 31.39 25.06 28.84
CA GLU A 78 31.21 24.67 30.25
C GLU A 78 31.55 23.20 30.49
N HIS A 79 31.77 22.43 29.39
CA HIS A 79 32.01 21.00 29.45
C HIS A 79 33.45 20.69 29.87
N ARG A 80 33.62 19.78 30.81
CA ARG A 80 34.92 19.23 31.17
C ARG A 80 35.02 17.81 30.64
N TRP A 81 35.69 17.69 29.51
CA TRP A 81 35.89 16.41 28.82
C TRP A 81 36.81 15.52 29.64
N THR A 82 36.40 14.27 29.85
CA THR A 82 37.25 13.21 30.38
C THR A 82 37.60 12.18 29.32
N ALA A 83 36.83 12.16 28.20
CA ALA A 83 37.23 11.57 26.94
C ALA A 83 38.00 12.58 26.08
N ALA A 84 38.60 12.15 24.99
CA ALA A 84 39.29 13.06 24.09
C ALA A 84 38.30 14.08 23.49
N GLU A 85 38.73 15.33 23.43
CA GLU A 85 37.95 16.42 22.80
C GLU A 85 37.69 16.08 21.33
N PRO A 86 36.50 16.37 20.77
CA PRO A 86 36.25 16.14 19.35
C PRO A 86 37.21 16.94 18.47
N GLU A 87 37.64 16.36 17.37
CA GLU A 87 38.59 17.00 16.44
C GLU A 87 37.98 18.24 15.78
N ASP A 88 36.68 18.23 15.52
CA ASP A 88 35.91 19.38 15.07
C ASP A 88 34.52 19.35 15.70
N SER A 89 34.02 20.53 16.11
CA SER A 89 32.72 20.67 16.76
C SER A 89 32.06 21.99 16.40
N GLU A 90 30.98 21.90 15.63
CA GLU A 90 30.16 23.05 15.21
C GLU A 90 28.83 23.10 15.98
N PRO A 91 28.44 24.24 16.57
CA PRO A 91 27.15 24.39 17.21
C PRO A 91 26.01 24.35 16.19
N VAL A 92 24.93 23.66 16.52
CA VAL A 92 23.72 23.64 15.67
C VAL A 92 22.85 24.84 16.03
N GLU A 93 22.75 25.82 15.13
CA GLU A 93 22.18 27.17 15.33
C GLU A 93 20.76 27.06 15.85
N HIS A 94 19.98 26.46 16.09
CA HIS A 94 18.62 26.39 16.63
C HIS A 94 18.43 25.26 17.66
N LEU A 95 19.51 24.55 18.01
CA LEU A 95 19.51 23.41 18.90
C LEU A 95 20.45 23.66 20.06
N ARG A 96 20.00 24.39 21.10
CA ARG A 96 20.83 24.74 22.24
C ARG A 96 21.39 23.48 22.90
N GLY A 97 22.72 23.44 23.07
CA GLY A 97 23.41 22.28 23.63
C GLY A 97 23.60 21.13 22.69
N SER A 98 23.42 21.37 21.38
CA SER A 98 23.65 20.36 20.33
C SER A 98 24.74 20.82 19.38
N TYR A 99 25.56 19.88 18.95
CA TYR A 99 26.75 20.12 18.15
C TYR A 99 26.85 19.06 17.04
N ILE A 100 27.47 19.42 15.92
CA ILE A 100 27.95 18.46 14.92
C ILE A 100 29.39 18.16 15.23
N TRP A 101 29.70 16.91 15.53
CA TRP A 101 31.06 16.44 15.71
C TRP A 101 31.49 15.66 14.47
N THR A 102 32.67 16.01 13.94
CA THR A 102 33.26 15.34 12.79
C THR A 102 34.58 14.66 13.24
N PHE A 103 34.81 13.46 12.75
CA PHE A 103 35.96 12.64 13.06
C PHE A 103 36.71 12.23 11.80
N GLU A 104 38.05 12.34 11.79
CA GLU A 104 38.87 11.83 10.68
C GLU A 104 38.88 10.28 10.62
N ASP A 105 38.69 9.63 11.77
CA ASP A 105 38.58 8.17 11.89
C ASP A 105 37.21 7.84 12.50
N SER A 106 36.26 7.48 11.64
CA SER A 106 34.87 7.22 12.02
C SER A 106 34.73 6.13 13.08
N THR A 107 35.56 5.08 13.03
CA THR A 107 35.53 3.97 14.00
C THR A 107 35.95 4.46 15.39
N LYS A 108 37.05 5.22 15.48
CA LYS A 108 37.45 5.83 16.74
C LYS A 108 36.48 6.88 17.23
N GLY A 109 35.88 7.64 16.30
CA GLY A 109 34.84 8.62 16.62
C GLY A 109 33.65 7.95 17.30
N LEU A 110 33.15 6.85 16.77
CA LEU A 110 32.06 6.07 17.34
C LEU A 110 32.41 5.50 18.74
N GLU A 111 33.63 4.98 18.94
CA GLU A 111 34.11 4.52 20.23
C GLU A 111 34.17 5.66 21.26
N GLN A 112 34.61 6.83 20.82
CA GLN A 112 34.64 8.03 21.66
C GLN A 112 33.25 8.50 22.08
N LEU A 113 32.30 8.56 21.14
CA LEU A 113 30.90 8.92 21.42
C LEU A 113 30.25 7.94 22.41
N ARG A 114 30.41 6.64 22.20
CA ARG A 114 29.93 5.60 23.14
C ARG A 114 30.55 5.77 24.53
N SER A 115 31.86 6.06 24.60
CA SER A 115 32.56 6.32 25.88
C SER A 115 32.01 7.55 26.57
N SER A 116 31.82 8.66 25.86
CA SER A 116 31.28 9.91 26.40
C SER A 116 29.85 9.77 26.87
N PHE A 117 29.03 9.04 26.13
CA PHE A 117 27.66 8.72 26.52
C PHE A 117 27.60 7.87 27.80
N LEU A 118 28.39 6.80 27.88
CA LEU A 118 28.44 5.93 29.05
C LEU A 118 28.95 6.66 30.31
N LYS A 119 29.77 7.70 30.15
CA LYS A 119 30.25 8.55 31.23
C LYS A 119 29.28 9.69 31.61
N GLY A 120 28.18 9.84 30.85
CA GLY A 120 27.26 10.95 31.04
C GLY A 120 27.81 12.31 30.64
N GLU A 121 28.79 12.35 29.75
CA GLU A 121 29.38 13.58 29.22
C GLU A 121 28.55 14.16 28.10
N ILE A 122 27.78 13.32 27.41
CA ILE A 122 26.77 13.68 26.39
C ILE A 122 25.44 13.01 26.71
N GLU A 123 24.34 13.66 26.38
CA GLU A 123 23.00 13.15 26.63
C GLU A 123 22.54 12.16 25.54
N SER A 124 22.93 12.43 24.30
CA SER A 124 22.63 11.55 23.15
C SER A 124 23.56 11.86 21.98
N PHE A 125 23.62 10.93 21.03
CA PHE A 125 24.30 11.14 19.76
C PHE A 125 23.56 10.36 18.65
N SER A 126 23.58 10.91 17.42
CA SER A 126 22.92 10.33 16.25
C SER A 126 23.76 10.52 15.00
N PRO A 127 23.85 9.52 14.10
CA PRO A 127 24.61 9.65 12.87
C PRO A 127 23.99 10.70 11.94
N LEU A 128 24.82 11.53 11.31
CA LEU A 128 24.43 12.41 10.22
C LEU A 128 24.71 11.69 8.91
N LEU A 129 23.72 10.93 8.45
CA LEU A 129 23.81 10.21 7.21
C LEU A 129 23.50 11.13 6.03
N ASP A 130 24.31 11.06 4.98
CA ASP A 130 23.97 11.65 3.69
C ASP A 130 22.68 11.02 3.17
N ARG A 131 21.64 11.84 3.07
CA ARG A 131 20.37 11.43 2.50
C ARG A 131 20.27 11.99 1.10
N SER A 132 20.34 11.14 0.10
CA SER A 132 19.85 11.49 -1.23
C SER A 132 18.34 11.63 -1.15
N VAL A 133 17.83 12.82 -1.38
CA VAL A 133 16.40 13.06 -1.58
C VAL A 133 16.19 13.29 -3.08
N SER A 134 15.40 12.43 -3.71
CA SER A 134 14.85 12.70 -5.04
C SER A 134 13.48 13.37 -4.90
N THR A 135 13.09 14.15 -5.91
CA THR A 135 11.66 14.50 -6.08
C THR A 135 10.88 13.20 -6.21
N ARG A 136 9.75 13.07 -5.54
CA ARG A 136 8.84 11.94 -5.76
C ARG A 136 8.41 11.96 -7.21
N PHE A 137 8.35 10.77 -7.83
CA PHE A 137 7.75 10.60 -9.14
C PHE A 137 6.26 10.98 -9.03
N GLU A 138 5.80 11.79 -9.95
CA GLU A 138 4.40 12.21 -10.07
C GLU A 138 4.01 12.00 -11.52
N PRO A 139 3.00 11.18 -11.81
CA PRO A 139 2.51 10.98 -13.18
C PRO A 139 2.03 12.29 -13.80
N ASN A 140 2.18 12.40 -15.13
CA ASN A 140 1.74 13.58 -15.88
C ASN A 140 0.34 13.39 -16.50
N ASP A 141 -0.38 12.38 -16.06
CA ASP A 141 -1.68 11.98 -16.60
C ASP A 141 -2.77 12.95 -16.12
N PRO A 142 -3.65 13.43 -17.03
CA PRO A 142 -4.56 14.55 -16.76
C PRO A 142 -5.49 14.37 -15.57
N PHE A 143 -5.89 13.14 -15.25
CA PHE A 143 -6.81 12.83 -14.17
C PHE A 143 -6.13 12.22 -12.94
N TYR A 144 -4.80 12.23 -12.85
CA TYR A 144 -4.08 11.72 -11.68
C TYR A 144 -4.48 12.42 -10.38
N ASP A 145 -4.71 13.73 -10.43
CA ASP A 145 -5.15 14.49 -9.24
C ASP A 145 -6.54 14.07 -8.73
N ASP A 146 -7.36 13.41 -9.56
CA ASP A 146 -8.66 12.87 -9.17
C ASP A 146 -8.56 11.43 -8.61
N GLN A 147 -7.39 10.80 -8.73
CA GLN A 147 -7.14 9.41 -8.29
C GLN A 147 -6.71 9.34 -6.81
N TRP A 148 -7.64 9.73 -5.93
CA TRP A 148 -7.39 9.76 -4.49
C TRP A 148 -7.00 8.40 -3.90
N HIS A 149 -7.42 7.29 -4.48
CA HIS A 149 -7.05 5.95 -4.05
C HIS A 149 -5.56 5.62 -4.22
N LEU A 150 -4.85 6.37 -5.07
CA LEU A 150 -3.40 6.28 -5.29
C LEU A 150 -2.63 7.32 -4.46
N ASN A 151 -3.21 8.53 -4.30
CA ASN A 151 -2.61 9.64 -3.57
C ASN A 151 -3.68 10.53 -2.95
N ASN A 152 -4.07 10.25 -1.72
CA ASN A 152 -5.08 11.02 -1.01
C ASN A 152 -4.46 12.21 -0.29
N THR A 153 -4.59 13.38 -0.86
CA THR A 153 -4.16 14.66 -0.25
C THR A 153 -5.30 15.37 0.53
N GLY A 154 -6.49 14.74 0.57
CA GLY A 154 -7.72 15.33 1.08
C GLY A 154 -8.55 16.05 -0.01
N GLN A 155 -8.23 15.86 -1.30
CA GLN A 155 -8.89 16.49 -2.45
C GLN A 155 -10.39 16.17 -2.54
N THR A 156 -10.82 15.03 -1.99
CA THR A 156 -12.23 14.59 -1.95
C THR A 156 -12.89 14.80 -0.59
N SER A 157 -12.33 15.65 0.27
CA SER A 157 -12.75 15.81 1.67
C SER A 157 -12.48 14.58 2.54
N GLY A 158 -11.81 13.55 2.00
CA GLY A 158 -11.39 12.35 2.72
C GLY A 158 -10.23 12.59 3.68
N THR A 159 -9.80 11.55 4.35
CA THR A 159 -8.66 11.59 5.27
C THR A 159 -7.36 11.56 4.48
N SER A 160 -6.57 12.63 4.53
CA SER A 160 -5.27 12.67 3.84
C SER A 160 -4.37 11.51 4.27
N GLY A 161 -3.81 10.80 3.30
CA GLY A 161 -3.01 9.60 3.48
C GLY A 161 -3.82 8.30 3.62
N GLU A 162 -5.14 8.36 3.48
CA GLU A 162 -5.97 7.17 3.28
C GLU A 162 -5.98 6.81 1.80
N ASP A 163 -4.93 6.12 1.37
CA ASP A 163 -4.67 5.62 0.02
C ASP A 163 -3.82 4.34 0.08
N ALA A 164 -3.53 3.74 -1.06
CA ALA A 164 -2.74 2.50 -1.15
C ALA A 164 -1.22 2.71 -1.01
N ASN A 165 -0.76 3.95 -0.77
CA ASN A 165 0.65 4.33 -0.60
C ASN A 165 1.57 3.88 -1.75
N VAL A 166 1.04 3.78 -2.97
CA VAL A 166 1.80 3.35 -4.16
C VAL A 166 2.84 4.39 -4.57
N THR A 167 2.56 5.68 -4.35
CA THR A 167 3.48 6.79 -4.67
C THR A 167 4.80 6.71 -3.90
N ALA A 168 4.83 5.99 -2.79
CA ALA A 168 6.05 5.78 -1.99
C ALA A 168 7.10 4.95 -2.74
N VAL A 169 6.67 4.08 -3.67
CA VAL A 169 7.53 3.12 -4.37
C VAL A 169 7.73 3.42 -5.86
N TRP A 170 6.93 4.27 -6.47
CA TRP A 170 6.96 4.55 -7.92
C TRP A 170 8.27 5.12 -8.46
N ASN A 171 9.14 5.64 -7.60
CA ASN A 171 10.51 6.01 -8.02
C ASN A 171 11.38 4.80 -8.39
N SER A 172 11.01 3.61 -7.95
CA SER A 172 11.80 2.38 -8.09
C SER A 172 11.05 1.27 -8.79
N TYR A 173 9.74 1.20 -8.63
CA TYR A 173 8.89 0.12 -9.12
C TYR A 173 7.61 0.68 -9.73
N ASN A 174 7.18 0.11 -10.86
CA ASN A 174 5.95 0.48 -11.57
C ASN A 174 5.15 -0.73 -12.05
N GLY A 175 5.56 -1.96 -11.68
CA GLY A 175 4.96 -3.21 -12.10
C GLY A 175 5.59 -3.84 -13.34
N SER A 176 6.69 -3.28 -13.87
CA SER A 176 7.32 -3.76 -15.11
C SER A 176 7.72 -5.23 -15.03
N GLY A 177 7.38 -5.99 -16.08
CA GLY A 177 7.67 -7.42 -16.20
C GLY A 177 6.70 -8.32 -15.44
N VAL A 178 5.59 -7.79 -14.93
CA VAL A 178 4.51 -8.54 -14.29
C VAL A 178 3.26 -8.49 -15.17
N VAL A 179 2.61 -9.63 -15.38
CA VAL A 179 1.38 -9.75 -16.18
C VAL A 179 0.18 -9.92 -15.27
N ILE A 180 -0.78 -8.98 -15.37
CA ILE A 180 -2.07 -9.03 -14.68
C ILE A 180 -3.14 -9.46 -15.65
N SER A 181 -3.73 -10.64 -15.45
CA SER A 181 -4.93 -11.08 -16.15
C SER A 181 -6.16 -10.45 -15.50
N VAL A 182 -6.93 -9.69 -16.26
CA VAL A 182 -8.25 -9.18 -15.89
C VAL A 182 -9.29 -10.12 -16.46
N ILE A 183 -9.87 -10.98 -15.63
CA ILE A 183 -10.96 -11.89 -16.03
C ILE A 183 -12.27 -11.22 -15.68
N ASP A 184 -13.01 -10.74 -16.70
CA ASP A 184 -14.14 -9.86 -16.49
C ASP A 184 -15.14 -9.90 -17.69
N ASP A 185 -15.89 -8.81 -17.91
CA ASP A 185 -16.82 -8.67 -19.04
C ASP A 185 -16.14 -8.27 -20.36
N GLY A 186 -14.82 -8.08 -20.35
CA GLY A 186 -13.94 -7.73 -21.46
C GLY A 186 -13.02 -6.58 -21.09
N VAL A 187 -12.01 -6.34 -21.93
CA VAL A 187 -11.09 -5.21 -21.81
C VAL A 187 -10.97 -4.55 -23.17
N GLU A 188 -11.33 -3.27 -23.27
CA GLU A 188 -11.13 -2.49 -24.50
C GLU A 188 -9.64 -2.29 -24.75
N HIS A 189 -9.02 -3.25 -25.43
CA HIS A 189 -7.58 -3.27 -25.65
C HIS A 189 -7.08 -2.13 -26.57
N SER A 190 -7.98 -1.52 -27.33
CA SER A 190 -7.69 -0.33 -28.15
C SER A 190 -7.77 0.98 -27.36
N HIS A 191 -8.19 0.95 -26.08
CA HIS A 191 -8.27 2.14 -25.23
C HIS A 191 -6.92 2.86 -25.19
N PRO A 192 -6.85 4.19 -25.40
CA PRO A 192 -5.58 4.94 -25.50
C PRO A 192 -4.67 4.77 -24.29
N ASP A 193 -5.26 4.52 -23.11
CA ASP A 193 -4.57 4.42 -21.84
C ASP A 193 -4.28 2.97 -21.38
N LEU A 194 -4.67 1.97 -22.18
CA LEU A 194 -4.41 0.55 -21.91
C LEU A 194 -3.55 -0.10 -22.99
N THR A 195 -3.66 0.36 -24.22
CA THR A 195 -3.08 -0.30 -25.41
C THR A 195 -1.57 -0.51 -25.35
N THR A 196 -0.85 0.31 -24.58
CA THR A 196 0.62 0.17 -24.40
C THR A 196 0.97 -1.04 -23.55
N ASN A 197 0.17 -1.31 -22.52
CA ASN A 197 0.38 -2.38 -21.55
C ASN A 197 -0.34 -3.67 -21.93
N TYR A 198 -1.14 -3.66 -23.00
CA TYR A 198 -1.96 -4.81 -23.39
C TYR A 198 -1.16 -5.88 -24.13
N LEU A 199 -1.32 -7.14 -23.70
CA LEU A 199 -0.70 -8.32 -24.29
C LEU A 199 -1.73 -9.22 -24.99
N SER A 200 -1.89 -9.09 -26.30
CA SER A 200 -2.83 -9.86 -27.08
C SER A 200 -2.55 -11.38 -27.08
N GLN A 201 -1.30 -11.79 -26.93
CA GLN A 201 -0.91 -13.21 -26.91
C GLN A 201 -1.39 -13.96 -25.65
N HIS A 202 -1.69 -13.25 -24.56
CA HIS A 202 -2.16 -13.80 -23.29
C HIS A 202 -3.63 -13.48 -23.01
N SER A 203 -4.35 -12.95 -24.02
CA SER A 203 -5.75 -12.51 -23.92
C SER A 203 -6.69 -13.42 -24.68
N TYR A 204 -7.96 -13.57 -24.22
CA TYR A 204 -8.93 -14.44 -24.86
C TYR A 204 -10.39 -14.06 -24.57
N ASP A 205 -11.28 -14.18 -25.55
CA ASP A 205 -12.73 -14.09 -25.41
C ASP A 205 -13.34 -15.48 -25.25
N TRP A 206 -13.72 -15.85 -24.02
CA TRP A 206 -14.40 -17.10 -23.68
C TRP A 206 -15.89 -17.10 -24.08
N CYS A 207 -16.47 -15.93 -24.37
CA CYS A 207 -17.84 -15.79 -24.85
C CYS A 207 -17.92 -15.92 -26.36
N GLY A 208 -16.95 -15.39 -27.08
CA GLY A 208 -16.83 -15.45 -28.54
C GLY A 208 -16.07 -16.68 -29.04
N ASP A 209 -15.28 -17.31 -28.20
CA ASP A 209 -14.32 -18.38 -28.51
C ASP A 209 -13.28 -17.91 -29.55
N ASP A 210 -12.67 -16.74 -29.28
CA ASP A 210 -11.67 -16.14 -30.14
C ASP A 210 -10.64 -15.30 -29.31
N PRO A 211 -9.53 -14.81 -29.92
CA PRO A 211 -8.49 -14.09 -29.18
C PRO A 211 -8.77 -12.60 -28.96
N ASP A 212 -9.97 -12.10 -29.21
CA ASP A 212 -10.33 -10.69 -29.13
C ASP A 212 -11.29 -10.40 -27.96
N PRO A 213 -10.79 -10.04 -26.76
CA PRO A 213 -11.61 -9.82 -25.58
C PRO A 213 -12.27 -8.43 -25.54
N ASP A 214 -12.38 -7.74 -26.67
CA ASP A 214 -13.04 -6.43 -26.71
C ASP A 214 -14.48 -6.55 -26.16
N PRO A 215 -14.89 -5.64 -25.24
CA PRO A 215 -16.20 -5.67 -24.64
C PRO A 215 -17.28 -5.15 -25.58
N ASN A 216 -18.55 -5.44 -25.28
CA ASN A 216 -19.64 -4.67 -25.87
C ASN A 216 -19.67 -3.25 -25.27
N SER A 217 -20.33 -2.32 -25.96
CA SER A 217 -20.37 -0.90 -25.52
C SER A 217 -21.01 -0.64 -24.15
N TRP A 218 -21.63 -1.61 -23.54
CA TRP A 218 -22.21 -1.56 -22.18
C TRP A 218 -21.45 -2.41 -21.14
N ASP A 219 -20.46 -3.16 -21.58
CA ASP A 219 -19.64 -4.06 -20.74
C ASP A 219 -18.34 -3.33 -20.36
N GLY A 220 -18.44 -2.23 -19.61
CA GLY A 220 -17.31 -1.36 -19.27
C GLY A 220 -16.54 -1.77 -18.02
N HIS A 221 -17.00 -2.81 -17.31
CA HIS A 221 -16.48 -3.15 -15.99
C HIS A 221 -15.02 -3.61 -16.04
N GLY A 222 -14.68 -4.56 -16.91
CA GLY A 222 -13.30 -5.06 -17.01
C GLY A 222 -12.31 -4.01 -17.55
N THR A 223 -12.78 -3.08 -18.42
CA THR A 223 -11.97 -1.94 -18.87
C THR A 223 -11.64 -1.03 -17.68
N ALA A 224 -12.61 -0.75 -16.80
CA ALA A 224 -12.39 0.05 -15.59
C ALA A 224 -11.46 -0.67 -14.57
N VAL A 225 -11.64 -1.98 -14.40
CA VAL A 225 -10.75 -2.84 -13.58
C VAL A 225 -9.30 -2.77 -14.08
N ALA A 226 -9.08 -2.89 -15.40
CA ALA A 226 -7.76 -2.82 -16.02
C ALA A 226 -7.07 -1.47 -15.75
N GLY A 227 -7.82 -0.37 -15.85
CA GLY A 227 -7.30 0.98 -15.57
C GLY A 227 -6.84 1.17 -14.13
N VAL A 228 -7.60 0.66 -13.14
CA VAL A 228 -7.20 0.73 -11.72
C VAL A 228 -5.91 -0.05 -11.48
N ALA A 229 -5.79 -1.25 -12.03
CA ALA A 229 -4.62 -2.10 -11.83
C ALA A 229 -3.38 -1.55 -12.53
N ALA A 230 -3.48 -1.28 -13.84
CA ALA A 230 -2.33 -1.09 -14.72
C ALA A 230 -2.60 -0.12 -15.89
N GLY A 231 -3.48 0.88 -15.74
CA GLY A 231 -3.58 1.98 -16.70
C GLY A 231 -2.20 2.58 -16.95
N THR A 232 -1.87 2.85 -18.22
CA THR A 232 -0.53 3.29 -18.63
C THR A 232 -0.22 4.67 -18.06
N GLY A 233 0.62 4.76 -17.06
CA GLY A 233 0.94 6.03 -16.42
C GLY A 233 2.07 6.82 -17.11
N ASN A 234 2.11 8.12 -16.81
CA ASN A 234 3.11 9.06 -17.32
C ASN A 234 3.14 9.15 -18.86
N ASN A 235 1.98 9.00 -19.50
CA ASN A 235 1.81 9.08 -20.95
C ASN A 235 1.09 10.36 -21.41
N SER A 236 0.71 11.23 -20.46
CA SER A 236 -0.06 12.47 -20.69
C SER A 236 -1.49 12.21 -21.18
N ILE A 237 -2.05 11.02 -20.92
CA ILE A 237 -3.40 10.59 -21.33
C ILE A 237 -4.12 10.09 -20.06
N GLY A 238 -5.43 10.28 -19.96
CA GLY A 238 -6.35 9.67 -19.02
C GLY A 238 -5.87 9.59 -17.56
N VAL A 239 -5.64 8.38 -17.10
CA VAL A 239 -5.38 7.99 -15.70
C VAL A 239 -4.06 7.23 -15.57
N THR A 240 -3.66 6.91 -14.33
CA THR A 240 -2.55 6.00 -14.07
C THR A 240 -3.03 4.80 -13.24
N GLY A 241 -2.56 3.61 -13.53
CA GLY A 241 -2.80 2.42 -12.72
C GLY A 241 -1.90 2.36 -11.49
N ALA A 242 -2.27 1.56 -10.50
CA ALA A 242 -1.45 1.34 -9.30
C ALA A 242 -0.07 0.78 -9.67
N ALA A 243 -0.03 -0.09 -10.68
CA ALA A 243 1.18 -0.64 -11.30
C ALA A 243 1.21 -0.27 -12.79
N PHE A 244 1.41 1.01 -13.09
CA PHE A 244 1.23 1.59 -14.41
C PHE A 244 2.18 1.09 -15.51
N GLY A 245 3.17 0.30 -15.16
CA GLY A 245 4.09 -0.38 -16.08
C GLY A 245 3.90 -1.90 -16.13
N ALA A 246 2.89 -2.45 -15.45
CA ALA A 246 2.53 -3.85 -15.55
C ALA A 246 1.79 -4.13 -16.86
N ASP A 247 1.97 -5.33 -17.40
CA ASP A 247 1.28 -5.79 -18.58
C ASP A 247 -0.14 -6.30 -18.24
N ILE A 248 -1.08 -6.14 -19.18
CA ILE A 248 -2.50 -6.53 -19.03
C ILE A 248 -2.84 -7.64 -20.03
N ALA A 249 -3.39 -8.75 -19.52
CA ALA A 249 -4.08 -9.76 -20.30
C ALA A 249 -5.59 -9.65 -20.07
N GLY A 250 -6.37 -9.42 -21.11
CA GLY A 250 -7.82 -9.30 -21.03
C GLY A 250 -8.52 -10.65 -21.27
N HIS A 251 -9.44 -11.03 -20.37
CA HIS A 251 -10.24 -12.25 -20.52
C HIS A 251 -11.73 -11.93 -20.40
N ARG A 252 -12.46 -12.07 -21.50
CA ARG A 252 -13.90 -11.85 -21.54
C ARG A 252 -14.65 -13.13 -21.17
N LEU A 253 -15.03 -13.28 -19.89
CA LEU A 253 -15.68 -14.48 -19.36
C LEU A 253 -17.10 -14.20 -18.89
N ILE A 254 -17.31 -13.15 -18.05
CA ILE A 254 -18.58 -12.95 -17.34
C ILE A 254 -19.63 -12.18 -18.16
N ALA A 255 -19.28 -11.71 -19.35
CA ALA A 255 -20.24 -11.09 -20.30
C ALA A 255 -21.28 -12.09 -20.83
N CYS A 256 -21.10 -13.37 -20.59
CA CYS A 256 -22.00 -14.45 -20.99
C CYS A 256 -22.08 -15.54 -19.91
N GLY A 257 -22.97 -16.50 -20.05
CA GLY A 257 -22.99 -17.68 -19.18
C GLY A 257 -21.82 -18.62 -19.49
N PHE A 258 -21.13 -19.09 -18.47
CA PHE A 258 -19.98 -20.00 -18.58
C PHE A 258 -20.20 -21.31 -17.81
N THR A 259 -19.46 -22.34 -18.18
CA THR A 259 -19.46 -23.66 -17.51
C THR A 259 -18.26 -23.78 -16.57
N ASP A 260 -18.28 -24.79 -15.67
CA ASP A 260 -17.13 -25.11 -14.82
C ASP A 260 -15.85 -25.36 -15.64
N SER A 261 -15.95 -25.97 -16.83
CA SER A 261 -14.80 -26.15 -17.72
C SER A 261 -14.29 -24.83 -18.29
N THR A 262 -15.20 -23.96 -18.75
CA THR A 262 -14.81 -22.65 -19.31
C THR A 262 -14.16 -21.77 -18.24
N ALA A 263 -14.69 -21.77 -17.01
CA ALA A 263 -14.07 -21.06 -15.88
C ALA A 263 -12.68 -21.63 -15.55
N ALA A 264 -12.53 -22.95 -15.58
CA ALA A 264 -11.25 -23.61 -15.38
C ALA A 264 -10.20 -23.18 -16.41
N ASP A 265 -10.60 -23.19 -17.71
CA ASP A 265 -9.72 -22.78 -18.79
C ASP A 265 -9.30 -21.30 -18.66
N ALA A 266 -10.23 -20.40 -18.32
CA ALA A 266 -9.94 -18.98 -18.12
C ALA A 266 -9.03 -18.72 -16.92
N LEU A 267 -9.29 -19.37 -15.79
CA LEU A 267 -8.57 -19.18 -14.52
C LEU A 267 -7.22 -19.92 -14.48
N SER A 268 -6.83 -20.61 -15.54
CA SER A 268 -5.51 -21.25 -15.67
C SER A 268 -4.85 -20.97 -17.03
N TYR A 269 -5.44 -20.08 -17.84
CA TYR A 269 -4.90 -19.73 -19.14
C TYR A 269 -3.50 -19.13 -19.02
N ASP A 270 -2.56 -19.66 -19.78
CA ASP A 270 -1.15 -19.21 -19.81
C ASP A 270 -0.52 -19.03 -18.41
N ASN A 271 -0.81 -19.93 -17.49
CA ASN A 271 -0.36 -19.85 -16.10
C ASN A 271 1.17 -19.84 -15.90
N GLY A 272 1.94 -20.13 -16.95
CA GLY A 272 3.39 -20.00 -16.98
C GLY A 272 3.87 -18.56 -17.16
N ASP A 273 3.09 -17.72 -17.82
CA ASP A 273 3.45 -16.37 -18.25
C ASP A 273 2.61 -15.28 -17.53
N ILE A 274 1.37 -15.58 -17.14
CA ILE A 274 0.53 -14.70 -16.30
C ILE A 274 0.95 -14.86 -14.85
N ASP A 275 1.11 -13.75 -14.13
CA ASP A 275 1.48 -13.73 -12.71
C ASP A 275 0.27 -13.66 -11.79
N ILE A 276 -0.69 -12.78 -12.12
CA ILE A 276 -1.83 -12.42 -11.27
C ILE A 276 -3.11 -12.59 -12.04
N TYR A 277 -4.11 -13.30 -11.48
CA TYR A 277 -5.48 -13.34 -11.96
C TYR A 277 -6.35 -12.47 -11.09
N SER A 278 -6.80 -11.33 -11.64
CA SER A 278 -7.64 -10.34 -10.97
C SER A 278 -9.12 -10.60 -11.30
N ASN A 279 -9.93 -10.89 -10.27
CA ASN A 279 -11.31 -11.31 -10.39
C ASN A 279 -12.23 -10.38 -9.62
N SER A 280 -12.90 -9.48 -10.32
CA SER A 280 -13.83 -8.50 -9.74
C SER A 280 -15.28 -8.92 -9.85
N TRP A 281 -15.57 -10.20 -9.69
CA TRP A 281 -16.89 -10.82 -9.84
C TRP A 281 -17.06 -11.99 -8.86
N GLY A 282 -18.31 -12.45 -8.69
CA GLY A 282 -18.65 -13.59 -7.85
C GLY A 282 -20.11 -14.04 -8.04
N PRO A 283 -20.62 -14.93 -7.19
CA PRO A 283 -22.03 -15.23 -7.06
C PRO A 283 -22.88 -13.99 -6.80
N PHE A 284 -24.20 -14.11 -6.91
CA PHE A 284 -25.09 -12.99 -6.59
C PHE A 284 -25.08 -12.68 -5.10
N ASP A 285 -24.89 -11.42 -4.76
CA ASP A 285 -24.81 -10.85 -3.41
C ASP A 285 -26.22 -10.69 -2.77
N ASP A 286 -26.94 -11.81 -2.53
CA ASP A 286 -28.33 -11.79 -2.07
C ASP A 286 -28.53 -12.31 -0.62
N GLY A 287 -27.45 -12.73 0.04
CA GLY A 287 -27.46 -13.26 1.41
C GLY A 287 -28.15 -14.63 1.57
N ASN A 288 -28.47 -15.31 0.46
CA ASN A 288 -29.25 -16.54 0.47
C ASN A 288 -28.56 -17.70 -0.26
N ARG A 289 -27.40 -17.45 -0.88
CA ARG A 289 -26.70 -18.44 -1.70
C ARG A 289 -25.39 -18.83 -1.08
N LEU A 290 -25.05 -20.09 -1.26
CA LEU A 290 -23.73 -20.63 -1.03
C LEU A 290 -23.29 -21.24 -2.37
N GLU A 291 -22.55 -20.47 -3.16
CA GLU A 291 -22.10 -20.85 -4.50
C GLU A 291 -20.59 -20.67 -4.61
N GLY A 292 -19.99 -21.39 -5.56
CA GLY A 292 -18.54 -21.30 -5.78
C GLY A 292 -18.09 -22.12 -6.96
N PRO A 293 -16.78 -22.23 -7.19
CA PRO A 293 -16.23 -22.97 -8.31
C PRO A 293 -16.61 -24.43 -8.27
N GLY A 294 -16.84 -25.00 -9.44
CA GLY A 294 -16.99 -26.44 -9.61
C GLY A 294 -15.64 -27.17 -9.48
N PRO A 295 -15.65 -28.50 -9.43
CA PRO A 295 -14.44 -29.27 -9.18
C PRO A 295 -13.37 -29.17 -10.27
N ILE A 296 -13.74 -28.82 -11.52
CA ILE A 296 -12.78 -28.66 -12.62
C ILE A 296 -12.04 -27.33 -12.41
N THR A 297 -12.75 -26.27 -12.10
CA THR A 297 -12.17 -24.96 -11.78
C THR A 297 -11.23 -25.03 -10.56
N VAL A 298 -11.66 -25.71 -9.49
CA VAL A 298 -10.79 -25.88 -8.29
C VAL A 298 -9.50 -26.60 -8.67
N ALA A 299 -9.59 -27.68 -9.45
CA ALA A 299 -8.40 -28.43 -9.89
C ALA A 299 -7.46 -27.59 -10.77
N ALA A 300 -8.00 -26.73 -11.65
CA ALA A 300 -7.23 -25.85 -12.51
C ALA A 300 -6.50 -24.77 -11.70
N ILE A 301 -7.18 -24.15 -10.73
CA ILE A 301 -6.58 -23.21 -9.80
C ILE A 301 -5.46 -23.89 -8.98
N GLU A 302 -5.71 -25.10 -8.46
CA GLU A 302 -4.70 -25.86 -7.73
C GLU A 302 -3.48 -26.20 -8.60
N ASP A 303 -3.68 -26.55 -9.86
CA ASP A 303 -2.58 -26.77 -10.81
C ASP A 303 -1.75 -25.50 -11.00
N SER A 304 -2.41 -24.35 -11.18
CA SER A 304 -1.75 -23.03 -11.32
C SER A 304 -1.00 -22.62 -10.06
N ILE A 305 -1.51 -22.96 -8.89
CA ILE A 305 -0.83 -22.71 -7.59
C ILE A 305 0.43 -23.55 -7.45
N TYR A 306 0.47 -24.76 -7.98
CA TYR A 306 1.63 -25.65 -7.84
C TYR A 306 2.61 -25.57 -9.01
N ASN A 307 2.16 -25.25 -10.20
CA ASN A 307 2.93 -25.32 -11.43
C ASN A 307 3.10 -23.99 -12.14
N GLY A 308 2.19 -23.03 -11.92
CA GLY A 308 2.24 -21.69 -12.52
C GLY A 308 3.46 -20.90 -12.07
N ARG A 309 3.83 -19.88 -12.81
CA ARG A 309 5.01 -19.06 -12.55
C ARG A 309 6.27 -19.90 -12.27
N SER A 310 6.48 -20.92 -13.09
CA SER A 310 7.63 -21.86 -12.92
C SER A 310 7.67 -22.58 -11.56
N GLY A 311 6.52 -22.82 -10.93
CA GLY A 311 6.39 -23.49 -9.63
C GLY A 311 6.32 -22.56 -8.43
N LEU A 312 6.36 -21.23 -8.62
CA LEU A 312 6.14 -20.25 -7.56
C LEU A 312 4.64 -20.08 -7.24
N GLY A 313 3.77 -20.44 -8.18
CA GLY A 313 2.31 -20.35 -8.13
C GLY A 313 1.78 -18.99 -8.50
N ASN A 314 0.68 -18.99 -9.28
CA ASN A 314 -0.03 -17.78 -9.64
C ASN A 314 -0.77 -17.18 -8.44
N ILE A 315 -1.01 -15.89 -8.51
CA ILE A 315 -1.70 -15.16 -7.47
C ILE A 315 -3.12 -14.85 -7.91
N TYR A 316 -4.10 -15.14 -7.06
CA TYR A 316 -5.50 -14.89 -7.33
C TYR A 316 -6.03 -13.84 -6.38
N THR A 317 -6.47 -12.69 -6.89
CA THR A 317 -7.23 -11.70 -6.14
C THR A 317 -8.71 -11.86 -6.44
N TRP A 318 -9.56 -11.68 -5.44
CA TRP A 318 -11.00 -11.82 -5.59
C TRP A 318 -11.77 -10.77 -4.80
N ALA A 319 -12.78 -10.17 -5.43
CA ALA A 319 -13.67 -9.23 -4.77
C ALA A 319 -14.47 -9.93 -3.66
N ALA A 320 -14.58 -9.31 -2.48
CA ALA A 320 -15.24 -9.92 -1.33
C ALA A 320 -16.78 -9.92 -1.41
N GLY A 321 -17.36 -9.14 -2.33
CA GLY A 321 -18.81 -9.01 -2.50
C GLY A 321 -19.37 -7.66 -2.02
N ASN A 322 -20.57 -7.30 -2.51
CA ASN A 322 -21.21 -6.00 -2.31
C ASN A 322 -22.60 -6.11 -1.64
N GLY A 323 -22.89 -7.23 -0.99
CA GLY A 323 -24.20 -7.57 -0.44
C GLY A 323 -24.39 -7.27 1.04
N LEU A 324 -23.61 -6.40 1.68
CA LEU A 324 -23.76 -6.09 3.11
C LEU A 324 -25.20 -5.72 3.49
N GLU A 325 -25.90 -4.92 2.67
CA GLU A 325 -27.30 -4.55 2.93
C GLU A 325 -28.28 -5.72 2.81
N ALA A 326 -27.92 -6.73 2.01
CA ALA A 326 -28.67 -8.00 1.91
C ALA A 326 -28.31 -8.99 3.05
N ASN A 327 -27.45 -8.61 3.97
CA ASN A 327 -26.83 -9.46 4.99
C ASN A 327 -26.03 -10.62 4.39
N ASP A 328 -25.41 -10.39 3.25
CA ASP A 328 -24.50 -11.35 2.63
C ASP A 328 -23.16 -11.39 3.37
N ASN A 329 -22.38 -12.41 3.08
CA ASN A 329 -21.11 -12.63 3.74
C ASN A 329 -20.13 -13.27 2.76
N SER A 330 -18.98 -12.70 2.58
CA SER A 330 -17.93 -13.17 1.69
C SER A 330 -17.56 -14.65 1.85
N ASN A 331 -17.84 -15.25 3.04
CA ASN A 331 -17.66 -16.69 3.21
C ASN A 331 -18.70 -17.55 2.46
N TYR A 332 -19.79 -16.96 1.95
CA TYR A 332 -20.79 -17.67 1.13
C TYR A 332 -20.35 -17.77 -0.33
N ASP A 333 -19.42 -16.91 -0.76
CA ASP A 333 -18.73 -17.01 -2.04
C ASP A 333 -17.57 -18.02 -1.95
N GLY A 334 -17.73 -19.15 -2.64
CA GLY A 334 -16.73 -20.20 -2.67
C GLY A 334 -15.47 -19.85 -3.46
N TYR A 335 -15.51 -18.86 -4.37
CA TYR A 335 -14.33 -18.37 -5.08
C TYR A 335 -13.47 -17.51 -4.14
N ALA A 336 -14.04 -16.48 -3.52
CA ALA A 336 -13.35 -15.62 -2.56
C ALA A 336 -12.90 -16.38 -1.31
N SER A 337 -13.56 -17.51 -0.98
CA SER A 337 -13.24 -18.35 0.18
C SER A 337 -12.19 -19.43 -0.10
N LEU A 338 -11.69 -19.56 -1.33
CA LEU A 338 -10.58 -20.47 -1.61
C LEU A 338 -9.35 -20.05 -0.83
N ARG A 339 -8.68 -21.01 -0.21
CA ARG A 339 -7.42 -20.76 0.54
C ARG A 339 -6.30 -20.15 -0.31
N TYR A 340 -6.44 -20.21 -1.62
CA TYR A 340 -5.50 -19.70 -2.61
C TYR A 340 -5.81 -18.27 -3.03
N ALA A 341 -7.06 -17.84 -2.84
CA ALA A 341 -7.52 -16.51 -3.17
C ALA A 341 -7.13 -15.48 -2.08
N ILE A 342 -6.89 -14.28 -2.52
CA ILE A 342 -6.77 -13.08 -1.71
C ILE A 342 -8.10 -12.36 -1.82
N ALA A 343 -9.00 -12.58 -0.85
CA ALA A 343 -10.28 -11.89 -0.79
C ALA A 343 -10.05 -10.43 -0.36
N VAL A 344 -10.59 -9.49 -1.14
CA VAL A 344 -10.38 -8.06 -1.00
C VAL A 344 -11.69 -7.35 -0.65
N ALA A 345 -11.76 -6.76 0.53
CA ALA A 345 -12.86 -5.88 0.94
C ALA A 345 -12.63 -4.43 0.52
N ALA A 346 -13.66 -3.60 0.65
CA ALA A 346 -13.63 -2.21 0.23
C ALA A 346 -13.75 -1.23 1.40
N ILE A 347 -12.94 -0.16 1.37
CA ILE A 347 -12.99 0.99 2.27
C ILE A 347 -13.09 2.30 1.50
N THR A 348 -13.63 3.31 2.17
CA THR A 348 -13.85 4.65 1.62
C THR A 348 -12.58 5.51 1.70
N HIS A 349 -12.65 6.73 1.18
CA HIS A 349 -11.61 7.76 1.29
C HIS A 349 -11.39 8.27 2.74
N TYR A 350 -12.22 7.83 3.69
CA TYR A 350 -12.03 8.07 5.13
C TYR A 350 -11.30 6.91 5.83
N GLY A 351 -11.20 5.76 5.16
CA GLY A 351 -10.69 4.51 5.73
C GLY A 351 -11.76 3.64 6.39
N ASP A 352 -13.02 4.04 6.35
CA ASP A 352 -14.17 3.30 6.90
C ASP A 352 -14.62 2.21 5.92
N GLN A 353 -15.32 1.17 6.40
CA GLN A 353 -15.94 0.15 5.57
C GLN A 353 -16.93 0.78 4.59
N SER A 354 -16.79 0.50 3.29
CA SER A 354 -17.79 0.88 2.28
C SER A 354 -19.14 0.24 2.62
N TRP A 355 -20.22 0.99 2.43
CA TRP A 355 -21.56 0.61 2.89
C TRP A 355 -22.07 -0.73 2.33
N TYR A 356 -21.52 -1.17 1.23
CA TYR A 356 -21.88 -2.42 0.56
C TYR A 356 -20.91 -3.57 0.87
N SER A 357 -19.69 -3.28 1.35
CA SER A 357 -18.61 -4.27 1.45
C SER A 357 -18.95 -5.37 2.46
N GLU A 358 -18.99 -6.59 1.97
CA GLU A 358 -19.32 -7.75 2.79
C GLU A 358 -18.25 -8.05 3.84
N PRO A 359 -18.65 -8.46 5.04
CA PRO A 359 -17.73 -9.02 6.01
C PRO A 359 -17.46 -10.49 5.73
N GLY A 360 -16.31 -10.99 6.17
CA GLY A 360 -15.98 -12.41 6.10
C GLY A 360 -14.70 -12.77 6.83
N ALA A 361 -14.61 -14.00 7.33
CA ALA A 361 -13.38 -14.51 7.95
C ALA A 361 -12.30 -14.85 6.91
N ASN A 362 -12.68 -14.92 5.63
CA ASN A 362 -11.83 -15.18 4.46
C ASN A 362 -11.13 -13.91 3.95
N ILE A 363 -11.61 -12.70 4.31
CA ILE A 363 -11.01 -11.45 3.87
C ILE A 363 -9.56 -11.38 4.35
N LEU A 364 -8.64 -11.24 3.41
CA LEU A 364 -7.22 -11.09 3.71
C LEU A 364 -6.85 -9.63 3.95
N VAL A 365 -7.21 -8.76 3.00
CA VAL A 365 -6.92 -7.32 3.05
C VAL A 365 -8.11 -6.51 2.56
N THR A 366 -8.05 -5.22 2.76
CA THR A 366 -8.98 -4.26 2.18
C THR A 366 -8.23 -3.21 1.35
N ALA A 367 -8.92 -2.61 0.38
CA ALA A 367 -8.38 -1.51 -0.40
C ALA A 367 -9.42 -0.42 -0.65
N HIS A 368 -8.94 0.73 -1.10
CA HIS A 368 -9.73 1.93 -1.29
C HIS A 368 -10.70 1.80 -2.46
N SER A 369 -11.95 2.19 -2.23
CA SER A 369 -13.06 2.21 -3.18
C SER A 369 -14.06 3.29 -2.77
N ASN A 370 -15.15 3.42 -3.52
CA ASN A 370 -16.23 4.33 -3.22
C ASN A 370 -17.07 3.90 -1.99
N GLY A 371 -18.10 4.66 -1.66
CA GLY A 371 -19.14 4.25 -0.71
C GLY A 371 -19.09 4.95 0.64
N GLY A 372 -18.50 6.14 0.72
CA GLY A 372 -18.58 7.00 1.90
C GLY A 372 -19.95 7.68 2.03
N THR A 373 -20.30 8.09 3.24
CA THR A 373 -21.44 8.98 3.54
C THR A 373 -20.94 10.09 4.46
N PRO A 374 -21.21 11.39 4.18
CA PRO A 374 -22.15 11.90 3.19
C PRO A 374 -21.62 11.98 1.75
N ASP A 375 -20.32 11.81 1.54
CA ASP A 375 -19.66 12.07 0.28
C ASP A 375 -19.36 10.74 -0.42
N TYR A 376 -20.03 10.55 -1.55
CA TYR A 376 -19.84 9.38 -2.40
C TYR A 376 -18.76 9.70 -3.44
N GLU A 377 -17.52 9.34 -3.12
CA GLU A 377 -16.39 9.54 -4.03
C GLU A 377 -16.07 8.25 -4.77
N GLY A 378 -16.24 8.30 -6.10
CA GLY A 378 -15.89 7.19 -6.99
C GLY A 378 -14.39 7.04 -7.20
N ILE A 379 -14.03 5.96 -7.85
CA ILE A 379 -12.68 5.70 -8.33
C ILE A 379 -12.56 6.18 -9.76
N THR A 380 -11.62 7.08 -10.00
CA THR A 380 -11.29 7.58 -11.34
C THR A 380 -10.43 6.55 -12.06
N THR A 381 -10.93 6.05 -13.20
CA THR A 381 -10.28 5.01 -14.00
C THR A 381 -10.71 5.07 -15.48
N THR A 382 -10.14 4.20 -16.31
CA THR A 382 -10.54 4.05 -17.72
C THR A 382 -12.00 3.62 -17.87
N ASP A 383 -12.64 4.02 -18.95
CA ASP A 383 -14.00 3.63 -19.35
C ASP A 383 -14.01 3.26 -20.84
N ILE A 384 -15.08 2.63 -21.33
CA ILE A 384 -15.25 2.38 -22.75
C ILE A 384 -15.18 3.69 -23.52
N THR A 385 -14.33 3.75 -24.56
CA THR A 385 -14.14 4.96 -25.34
C THR A 385 -15.43 5.47 -25.99
N GLY A 386 -15.62 6.80 -25.98
CA GLY A 386 -16.73 7.47 -26.63
C GLY A 386 -17.99 7.54 -25.81
N THR A 387 -19.07 6.82 -26.16
CA THR A 387 -20.40 6.91 -25.51
C THR A 387 -20.82 5.63 -24.81
N GLY A 388 -19.93 4.66 -24.74
CA GLY A 388 -20.14 3.39 -24.03
C GLY A 388 -19.82 3.50 -22.54
N GLY A 389 -19.87 2.37 -21.84
CA GLY A 389 -19.45 2.27 -20.44
C GLY A 389 -20.29 3.03 -19.43
N TYR A 390 -19.63 3.54 -18.41
CA TYR A 390 -20.23 4.25 -17.27
C TYR A 390 -20.56 5.71 -17.58
N SER A 391 -19.73 6.36 -18.39
CA SER A 391 -19.83 7.80 -18.68
C SER A 391 -19.66 8.08 -20.17
N GLY A 392 -19.86 9.30 -20.61
CA GLY A 392 -19.51 9.71 -21.98
C GLY A 392 -18.07 10.22 -22.02
N GLY A 393 -17.16 9.40 -22.52
CA GLY A 393 -15.72 9.73 -22.58
C GLY A 393 -14.88 8.47 -22.46
N ASP A 394 -13.59 8.63 -22.21
CA ASP A 394 -12.64 7.54 -22.11
C ASP A 394 -12.26 7.25 -20.64
N VAL A 395 -12.85 8.00 -19.69
CA VAL A 395 -12.59 7.94 -18.25
C VAL A 395 -13.90 8.07 -17.47
N THR A 396 -14.07 7.27 -16.44
CA THR A 396 -15.15 7.41 -15.45
C THR A 396 -14.57 7.89 -14.12
N HIS A 397 -15.38 8.63 -13.34
CA HIS A 397 -15.07 9.04 -11.97
C HIS A 397 -15.94 8.31 -10.93
N ASP A 398 -16.79 7.39 -11.38
CA ASP A 398 -17.85 6.78 -10.54
C ASP A 398 -17.65 5.26 -10.36
N PHE A 399 -16.47 4.73 -10.69
CA PHE A 399 -16.21 3.31 -10.52
C PHE A 399 -16.11 2.95 -9.03
N GLY A 400 -16.50 1.75 -8.66
CA GLY A 400 -16.58 1.36 -7.25
C GLY A 400 -16.83 -0.12 -7.02
N GLY A 401 -17.42 -0.42 -5.84
CA GLY A 401 -17.58 -1.79 -5.38
C GLY A 401 -16.28 -2.40 -4.86
N THR A 402 -16.35 -3.61 -4.33
CA THR A 402 -15.16 -4.43 -4.11
C THR A 402 -14.44 -4.72 -5.44
N SER A 403 -15.12 -4.45 -6.55
CA SER A 403 -14.61 -4.51 -7.91
C SER A 403 -13.48 -3.53 -8.21
N SER A 404 -13.44 -2.35 -7.58
CA SER A 404 -12.34 -1.39 -7.75
C SER A 404 -11.22 -1.62 -6.71
N ALA A 405 -11.56 -2.12 -5.54
CA ALA A 405 -10.58 -2.48 -4.50
C ALA A 405 -9.67 -3.64 -4.94
N THR A 406 -10.24 -4.63 -5.62
CA THR A 406 -9.51 -5.83 -6.06
C THR A 406 -8.37 -5.54 -7.03
N PRO A 407 -8.57 -4.80 -8.14
CA PRO A 407 -7.48 -4.45 -9.05
C PRO A 407 -6.43 -3.52 -8.41
N LEU A 408 -6.81 -2.70 -7.46
CA LEU A 408 -5.85 -1.89 -6.69
C LEU A 408 -4.88 -2.80 -5.92
N VAL A 409 -5.38 -3.87 -5.29
CA VAL A 409 -4.53 -4.89 -4.64
C VAL A 409 -3.71 -5.64 -5.68
N SER A 410 -4.28 -5.99 -6.85
CA SER A 410 -3.53 -6.64 -7.94
C SER A 410 -2.34 -5.78 -8.40
N GLY A 411 -2.55 -4.47 -8.55
CA GLY A 411 -1.47 -3.53 -8.86
C GLY A 411 -0.40 -3.46 -7.76
N VAL A 412 -0.79 -3.41 -6.49
CA VAL A 412 0.18 -3.46 -5.38
C VAL A 412 0.98 -4.76 -5.40
N ILE A 413 0.33 -5.90 -5.68
CA ILE A 413 1.03 -7.19 -5.82
C ILE A 413 2.01 -7.16 -6.99
N ALA A 414 1.67 -6.51 -8.11
CA ALA A 414 2.59 -6.38 -9.23
C ALA A 414 3.86 -5.58 -8.84
N LEU A 415 3.73 -4.52 -8.05
CA LEU A 415 4.87 -3.78 -7.50
C LEU A 415 5.73 -4.67 -6.57
N ILE A 416 5.11 -5.52 -5.76
CA ILE A 416 5.80 -6.49 -4.91
C ILE A 416 6.59 -7.51 -5.75
N LEU A 417 5.97 -8.06 -6.80
CA LEU A 417 6.61 -9.05 -7.69
C LEU A 417 7.74 -8.46 -8.53
N GLU A 418 7.60 -7.20 -9.00
CA GLU A 418 8.72 -6.50 -9.65
C GLU A 418 9.91 -6.35 -8.69
N SER A 419 9.65 -6.06 -7.41
CA SER A 419 10.71 -5.91 -6.42
C SER A 419 11.42 -7.23 -6.12
N ASN A 420 10.71 -8.36 -6.18
CA ASN A 420 11.25 -9.69 -6.01
C ASN A 420 10.41 -10.74 -6.76
N PRO A 421 10.81 -11.11 -7.99
CA PRO A 421 10.07 -12.07 -8.83
C PRO A 421 10.11 -13.52 -8.32
N ASP A 422 10.98 -13.85 -7.37
CA ASP A 422 11.10 -15.18 -6.80
C ASP A 422 10.11 -15.50 -5.67
N LEU A 423 9.23 -14.54 -5.33
CA LEU A 423 8.22 -14.73 -4.30
C LEU A 423 7.16 -15.76 -4.74
N THR A 424 6.87 -16.68 -3.82
CA THR A 424 5.77 -17.62 -4.02
C THR A 424 4.41 -16.94 -3.74
N TRP A 425 3.34 -17.54 -4.24
CA TRP A 425 1.98 -17.09 -3.93
C TRP A 425 1.72 -16.94 -2.41
N ARG A 426 2.34 -17.80 -1.61
CA ARG A 426 2.21 -17.78 -0.15
C ARG A 426 3.01 -16.63 0.48
N ASP A 427 4.18 -16.32 -0.07
CA ASP A 427 4.99 -15.18 0.39
C ASP A 427 4.24 -13.88 0.16
N VAL A 428 3.59 -13.72 -1.01
CA VAL A 428 2.75 -12.56 -1.31
C VAL A 428 1.60 -12.42 -0.31
N GLN A 429 0.87 -13.50 0.01
CA GLN A 429 -0.16 -13.45 1.05
C GLN A 429 0.42 -13.02 2.42
N ASN A 430 1.58 -13.56 2.81
CA ASN A 430 2.22 -13.19 4.06
C ASN A 430 2.71 -11.73 4.07
N ILE A 431 3.27 -11.23 2.98
CA ILE A 431 3.68 -9.83 2.84
C ILE A 431 2.46 -8.92 3.04
N LEU A 432 1.36 -9.17 2.33
CA LEU A 432 0.12 -8.39 2.50
C LEU A 432 -0.39 -8.40 3.94
N VAL A 433 -0.37 -9.55 4.61
CA VAL A 433 -0.77 -9.68 6.02
C VAL A 433 0.08 -8.82 6.96
N HIS A 434 1.39 -8.77 6.74
CA HIS A 434 2.33 -8.09 7.63
C HIS A 434 2.54 -6.61 7.30
N SER A 435 2.28 -6.20 6.07
CA SER A 435 2.43 -4.82 5.61
C SER A 435 1.14 -4.02 5.67
N SER A 436 -0.03 -4.69 5.76
CA SER A 436 -1.32 -4.00 5.79
C SER A 436 -1.45 -3.05 6.98
N ARG A 437 -1.97 -1.86 6.70
CA ARG A 437 -2.17 -0.80 7.67
C ARG A 437 -3.53 -0.95 8.35
N LYS A 438 -3.57 -0.86 9.67
CA LYS A 438 -4.84 -0.81 10.42
C LYS A 438 -5.57 0.50 10.10
N ASN A 439 -6.53 0.44 9.16
CA ASN A 439 -7.48 1.52 8.89
C ASN A 439 -8.56 1.57 9.96
N ASP A 440 -9.31 2.67 10.05
CA ASP A 440 -10.38 2.85 11.07
C ASP A 440 -10.00 2.24 12.43
N ALA A 441 -8.95 2.79 13.02
CA ALA A 441 -8.29 2.22 14.20
C ALA A 441 -9.23 2.05 15.41
N ASN A 442 -10.37 2.77 15.43
CA ASN A 442 -11.36 2.76 16.51
C ASN A 442 -12.53 1.80 16.27
N ASP A 443 -12.62 1.15 15.09
CA ASP A 443 -13.69 0.19 14.81
C ASP A 443 -13.63 -1.01 15.80
N SER A 444 -14.77 -1.36 16.37
CA SER A 444 -14.88 -2.40 17.39
C SER A 444 -14.69 -3.83 16.86
N SER A 445 -14.64 -4.01 15.54
CA SER A 445 -14.45 -5.33 14.90
C SER A 445 -13.00 -5.83 14.99
N TRP A 446 -12.06 -4.96 15.29
CA TRP A 446 -10.66 -5.34 15.44
C TRP A 446 -10.42 -6.25 16.63
N SER A 447 -9.74 -7.35 16.41
CA SER A 447 -9.34 -8.33 17.42
C SER A 447 -7.90 -8.80 17.15
N VAL A 448 -7.27 -9.40 18.16
CA VAL A 448 -5.96 -10.02 18.01
C VAL A 448 -6.14 -11.52 17.83
N ASN A 449 -5.63 -12.09 16.76
CA ASN A 449 -5.70 -13.52 16.47
C ASN A 449 -4.69 -14.34 17.32
N GLY A 450 -4.74 -15.66 17.19
CA GLY A 450 -3.83 -16.55 17.92
C GLY A 450 -2.34 -16.42 17.55
N GLY A 451 -2.02 -15.76 16.44
CA GLY A 451 -0.66 -15.43 16.00
C GLY A 451 -0.17 -14.04 16.47
N GLY A 452 -1.00 -13.31 17.22
CA GLY A 452 -0.66 -11.97 17.72
C GLY A 452 -0.91 -10.85 16.72
N LEU A 453 -1.48 -11.14 15.54
CA LEU A 453 -1.80 -10.15 14.52
C LEU A 453 -3.20 -9.57 14.71
N THR A 454 -3.35 -8.28 14.46
CA THR A 454 -4.66 -7.61 14.46
C THR A 454 -5.42 -7.99 13.20
N VAL A 455 -6.70 -8.39 13.35
CA VAL A 455 -7.57 -8.81 12.25
C VAL A 455 -9.01 -8.39 12.50
N SER A 456 -9.75 -8.12 11.43
CA SER A 456 -11.17 -7.78 11.43
C SER A 456 -11.88 -8.56 10.32
N HIS A 457 -13.13 -8.97 10.57
CA HIS A 457 -13.95 -9.55 9.49
C HIS A 457 -14.46 -8.52 8.48
N LYS A 458 -14.30 -7.21 8.75
CA LYS A 458 -14.61 -6.13 7.81
C LYS A 458 -13.42 -5.81 6.90
N TYR A 459 -12.21 -5.87 7.46
CA TYR A 459 -11.00 -5.29 6.88
C TYR A 459 -9.87 -6.30 6.63
N GLY A 460 -10.08 -7.59 7.00
CA GLY A 460 -8.98 -8.56 7.01
C GLY A 460 -7.87 -8.11 7.96
N PHE A 461 -6.63 -8.09 7.50
CA PHE A 461 -5.49 -7.60 8.27
C PHE A 461 -5.29 -6.08 8.15
N GLY A 462 -6.07 -5.41 7.29
CA GLY A 462 -6.08 -3.96 7.13
C GLY A 462 -6.00 -3.50 5.69
N ALA A 463 -5.87 -2.17 5.51
CA ALA A 463 -5.70 -1.55 4.21
C ALA A 463 -4.34 -1.90 3.60
N VAL A 464 -4.32 -2.26 2.34
CA VAL A 464 -3.08 -2.51 1.60
C VAL A 464 -2.19 -1.26 1.60
N ASP A 465 -0.87 -1.44 1.75
CA ASP A 465 0.12 -0.37 1.82
C ASP A 465 1.37 -0.80 1.02
N ALA A 466 1.52 -0.28 -0.19
CA ALA A 466 2.61 -0.63 -1.09
C ALA A 466 3.98 -0.17 -0.57
N GLY A 467 4.02 0.95 0.16
CA GLY A 467 5.27 1.45 0.73
C GLY A 467 5.79 0.63 1.91
N ALA A 468 4.92 -0.17 2.54
CA ALA A 468 5.26 -1.06 3.65
C ALA A 468 5.52 -2.50 3.18
N ALA A 469 4.99 -2.87 2.02
CA ALA A 469 5.12 -4.19 1.41
C ALA A 469 6.46 -4.34 0.68
#